data_60662f659984f65256c713c14b0bd728
#
_entry.id   60662f659984f65256c713c14b0bd728
#
_cell.length_a   1.000
_cell.length_b   1.000
_cell.length_c   1.000
_cell.angle_alpha   90.00
_cell.angle_beta   90.00
_cell.angle_gamma   90.00
#
_symmetry.space_group_name_H-M   'P 1'
#
loop_
_entity.id
_entity.type
_entity.pdbx_description
1 polymer ?
#
loop_
_entity_poly.entity_id
_entity_poly.type
_entity_poly.pdbx_seq_one_letter_code
_entity_poly.pdbx_strand_id
1 'polypeptide(L)'
;MLYLAPLEGITGYIYRNAYQKYFGGIDRYFTPFIAPAKGKPFRHRELADVRPEHNTGIMVIPQILTNHSEGFIKAAKALTDMGYDEININMGCPSGTVVSKGKGSGMLADPTKLDHFLEEIFAADICKISVKTRLGMEFADEFPDILDVLMKYPFTEVIIHPRTREDYYGGSVDLAMFDLAVERYGEQTESVLCYNGDITDAAGYKNI
;
A
#
# COMPACT_ATOMS: atom_id res chain seq x y z
N MET A 1 -11.45 -2.26 11.99
CA MET A 1 -11.55 -1.12 11.05
C MET A 1 -11.73 -1.65 9.63
N LEU A 2 -12.48 -0.94 8.79
CA LEU A 2 -12.75 -1.33 7.39
C LEU A 2 -12.17 -0.29 6.43
N TYR A 3 -11.37 -0.73 5.46
CA TYR A 3 -10.69 0.15 4.52
C TYR A 3 -11.14 -0.10 3.08
N LEU A 4 -11.18 0.96 2.28
CA LEU A 4 -11.36 0.83 0.83
C LEU A 4 -9.98 0.78 0.16
N ALA A 5 -9.61 -0.41 -0.31
CA ALA A 5 -8.36 -0.61 -1.04
C ALA A 5 -8.33 0.16 -2.37
N PRO A 6 -7.17 0.66 -2.82
CA PRO A 6 -7.06 1.41 -4.06
C PRO A 6 -7.18 0.51 -5.29
N LEU A 7 -7.94 0.98 -6.28
CA LEU A 7 -8.03 0.41 -7.61
C LEU A 7 -7.73 1.50 -8.66
N GLU A 8 -6.64 1.31 -9.41
CA GLU A 8 -6.25 2.24 -10.47
C GLU A 8 -7.37 2.39 -11.51
N GLY A 9 -7.69 3.65 -11.83
CA GLY A 9 -8.75 3.96 -12.77
C GLY A 9 -10.17 3.97 -12.20
N ILE A 10 -10.38 3.46 -10.98
CA ILE A 10 -11.72 3.30 -10.39
C ILE A 10 -11.89 4.15 -9.13
N THR A 11 -11.06 3.96 -8.10
CA THR A 11 -11.26 4.57 -6.78
C THR A 11 -10.73 6.01 -6.67
N GLY A 12 -10.85 6.81 -7.73
CA GLY A 12 -10.54 8.24 -7.71
C GLY A 12 -11.45 9.00 -6.73
N TYR A 13 -11.17 10.29 -6.52
CA TYR A 13 -11.87 11.10 -5.51
C TYR A 13 -13.40 11.12 -5.71
N ILE A 14 -13.88 11.12 -6.95
CA ILE A 14 -15.34 11.09 -7.25
C ILE A 14 -15.96 9.81 -6.71
N TYR A 15 -15.30 8.65 -6.95
CA TYR A 15 -15.78 7.36 -6.45
C TYR A 15 -15.78 7.33 -4.92
N ARG A 16 -14.69 7.74 -4.26
CA ARG A 16 -14.58 7.74 -2.80
C ARG A 16 -15.66 8.58 -2.15
N ASN A 17 -15.88 9.79 -2.66
CA ASN A 17 -16.92 10.69 -2.16
C ASN A 17 -18.33 10.13 -2.38
N ALA A 18 -18.60 9.55 -3.55
CA ALA A 18 -19.88 8.90 -3.83
C ALA A 18 -20.11 7.71 -2.90
N TYR A 19 -19.07 6.86 -2.71
CA TYR A 19 -19.17 5.71 -1.82
C TYR A 19 -19.48 6.16 -0.38
N GLN A 20 -18.72 7.11 0.15
CA GLN A 20 -18.93 7.65 1.49
C GLN A 20 -20.35 8.23 1.66
N LYS A 21 -20.81 8.98 0.66
CA LYS A 21 -22.13 9.62 0.71
C LYS A 21 -23.29 8.63 0.74
N TYR A 22 -23.20 7.54 -0.04
CA TYR A 22 -24.32 6.64 -0.24
C TYR A 22 -24.26 5.35 0.59
N PHE A 23 -23.06 4.91 0.97
CA PHE A 23 -22.85 3.66 1.72
C PHE A 23 -22.24 3.91 3.10
N GLY A 24 -21.21 4.75 3.19
CA GLY A 24 -20.50 5.01 4.44
C GLY A 24 -19.75 3.77 4.96
N GLY A 25 -19.42 3.78 6.26
CA GLY A 25 -18.85 2.62 6.96
C GLY A 25 -17.39 2.29 6.63
N ILE A 26 -16.70 3.15 5.88
CA ILE A 26 -15.27 3.02 5.60
C ILE A 26 -14.49 3.95 6.52
N ASP A 27 -13.53 3.40 7.27
CA ASP A 27 -12.70 4.15 8.19
C ASP A 27 -11.54 4.87 7.47
N ARG A 28 -10.94 4.22 6.44
CA ARG A 28 -9.84 4.77 5.65
C ARG A 28 -9.99 4.48 4.17
N TYR A 29 -9.72 5.48 3.36
CA TYR A 29 -9.67 5.38 1.89
C TYR A 29 -8.23 5.54 1.42
N PHE A 30 -7.84 4.75 0.41
CA PHE A 30 -6.54 4.90 -0.25
C PHE A 30 -6.73 5.48 -1.65
N THR A 31 -5.84 6.40 -2.05
CA THR A 31 -5.90 6.90 -3.43
C THR A 31 -5.43 5.84 -4.43
N PRO A 32 -5.88 5.87 -5.69
CA PRO A 32 -5.12 5.26 -6.77
C PRO A 32 -3.67 5.70 -6.68
N PHE A 33 -2.74 4.84 -7.06
CA PHE A 33 -1.33 5.14 -6.84
C PHE A 33 -0.85 6.34 -7.65
N ILE A 34 0.00 7.13 -7.01
CA ILE A 34 0.77 8.21 -7.61
C ILE A 34 2.09 7.63 -8.10
N ALA A 35 2.43 7.86 -9.37
CA ALA A 35 3.69 7.44 -9.96
C ALA A 35 4.58 8.65 -10.26
N PRO A 36 5.47 9.07 -9.34
CA PRO A 36 6.31 10.24 -9.52
C PRO A 36 7.13 10.16 -10.81
N ALA A 37 7.17 11.25 -11.56
CA ALA A 37 7.95 11.38 -12.79
C ALA A 37 9.09 12.40 -12.61
N LYS A 38 10.12 12.34 -13.49
CA LYS A 38 11.19 13.33 -13.45
C LYS A 38 10.64 14.77 -13.49
N GLY A 39 10.98 15.56 -12.49
CA GLY A 39 10.64 16.98 -12.41
C GLY A 39 9.24 17.32 -11.86
N LYS A 40 8.31 16.38 -11.78
CA LYS A 40 6.96 16.62 -11.25
C LYS A 40 6.55 15.51 -10.27
N PRO A 41 6.11 15.86 -9.04
CA PRO A 41 5.66 14.87 -8.08
C PRO A 41 4.34 14.22 -8.49
N PHE A 42 3.48 14.92 -9.25
CA PHE A 42 2.15 14.46 -9.63
C PHE A 42 1.83 14.73 -11.10
N ARG A 43 1.04 13.86 -11.72
CA ARG A 43 0.29 14.13 -12.93
C ARG A 43 -0.99 14.87 -12.59
N HIS A 44 -1.62 15.51 -13.57
CA HIS A 44 -2.84 16.31 -13.35
C HIS A 44 -3.97 15.50 -12.68
N ARG A 45 -4.17 14.25 -13.11
CA ARG A 45 -5.17 13.35 -12.52
C ARG A 45 -4.82 12.94 -11.09
N GLU A 46 -3.57 12.55 -10.85
CA GLU A 46 -3.08 12.18 -9.52
C GLU A 46 -3.23 13.35 -8.53
N LEU A 47 -2.93 14.57 -8.99
CA LEU A 47 -3.12 15.77 -8.20
C LEU A 47 -4.60 15.98 -7.82
N ALA A 48 -5.53 15.75 -8.77
CA ALA A 48 -6.96 15.86 -8.47
C ALA A 48 -7.42 14.87 -7.40
N ASP A 49 -6.83 13.67 -7.37
CA ASP A 49 -7.17 12.63 -6.40
C ASP A 49 -6.66 12.92 -4.97
N VAL A 50 -5.63 13.78 -4.83
CA VAL A 50 -5.05 14.11 -3.51
C VAL A 50 -5.31 15.54 -3.04
N ARG A 51 -6.01 16.37 -3.80
CA ARG A 51 -6.38 17.71 -3.33
C ARG A 51 -7.26 17.63 -2.08
N PRO A 52 -6.90 18.30 -0.97
CA PRO A 52 -7.70 18.25 0.26
C PRO A 52 -9.16 18.65 0.05
N GLU A 53 -9.42 19.65 -0.78
CA GLU A 53 -10.78 20.11 -1.12
C GLU A 53 -11.64 19.05 -1.83
N HIS A 54 -11.02 18.05 -2.47
CA HIS A 54 -11.71 16.93 -3.09
C HIS A 54 -11.95 15.77 -2.13
N ASN A 55 -11.40 15.79 -0.92
CA ASN A 55 -11.43 14.70 0.04
C ASN A 55 -12.00 15.12 1.40
N THR A 56 -12.84 16.15 1.41
CA THR A 56 -13.40 16.70 2.64
C THR A 56 -14.33 15.71 3.34
N GLY A 57 -14.10 15.52 4.64
CA GLY A 57 -14.96 14.65 5.48
C GLY A 57 -14.70 13.15 5.36
N ILE A 58 -13.64 12.76 4.67
CA ILE A 58 -13.17 11.36 4.61
C ILE A 58 -11.68 11.29 4.96
N MET A 59 -11.27 10.20 5.62
CA MET A 59 -9.86 9.94 5.88
C MET A 59 -9.23 9.29 4.67
N VAL A 60 -8.34 10.01 3.99
CA VAL A 60 -7.68 9.54 2.77
C VAL A 60 -6.17 9.44 2.98
N ILE A 61 -5.60 8.31 2.61
CA ILE A 61 -4.15 8.06 2.63
C ILE A 61 -3.67 7.99 1.19
N PRO A 62 -2.77 8.91 0.77
CA PRO A 62 -2.16 8.86 -0.55
C PRO A 62 -1.27 7.63 -0.69
N GLN A 63 -1.34 6.95 -1.84
CA GLN A 63 -0.48 5.81 -2.14
C GLN A 63 0.52 6.17 -3.26
N ILE A 64 1.82 5.87 -3.03
CA ILE A 64 2.90 6.11 -4.00
C ILE A 64 3.37 4.77 -4.58
N LEU A 65 3.57 4.74 -5.91
CA LEU A 65 4.14 3.65 -6.67
C LEU A 65 5.49 4.05 -7.26
N THR A 66 6.57 3.69 -6.62
CA THR A 66 7.93 3.94 -7.11
C THR A 66 8.91 2.96 -6.48
N ASN A 67 10.03 2.73 -7.14
CA ASN A 67 11.20 2.01 -6.65
C ASN A 67 12.43 2.92 -6.56
N HIS A 68 12.22 4.24 -6.61
CA HIS A 68 13.27 5.25 -6.47
C HIS A 68 12.99 6.10 -5.23
N SER A 69 13.86 6.05 -4.25
CA SER A 69 13.77 6.76 -2.98
C SER A 69 13.67 8.27 -3.14
N GLU A 70 14.48 8.88 -4.01
CA GLU A 70 14.40 10.32 -4.30
C GLU A 70 13.01 10.72 -4.84
N GLY A 71 12.43 9.88 -5.70
CA GLY A 71 11.08 10.10 -6.24
C GLY A 71 10.00 9.99 -5.16
N PHE A 72 10.14 9.02 -4.25
CA PHE A 72 9.27 8.88 -3.10
C PHE A 72 9.36 10.10 -2.18
N ILE A 73 10.57 10.46 -1.76
CA ILE A 73 10.86 11.57 -0.85
C ILE A 73 10.27 12.89 -1.38
N LYS A 74 10.46 13.16 -2.67
CA LYS A 74 9.91 14.37 -3.30
C LYS A 74 8.38 14.40 -3.32
N ALA A 75 7.76 13.28 -3.66
CA ALA A 75 6.29 13.18 -3.67
C ALA A 75 5.73 13.23 -2.24
N ALA A 76 6.39 12.57 -1.28
CA ALA A 76 6.03 12.59 0.12
C ALA A 76 6.04 14.02 0.69
N LYS A 77 7.11 14.78 0.46
CA LYS A 77 7.18 16.21 0.87
C LYS A 77 6.04 17.02 0.29
N ALA A 78 5.73 16.85 -1.00
CA ALA A 78 4.64 17.58 -1.62
C ALA A 78 3.26 17.18 -1.05
N LEU A 79 3.08 15.95 -0.60
CA LEU A 79 1.85 15.48 0.05
C LEU A 79 1.76 15.99 1.50
N THR A 80 2.87 16.01 2.24
CA THR A 80 2.89 16.59 3.59
C THR A 80 2.63 18.09 3.58
N ASP A 81 3.10 18.81 2.56
CA ASP A 81 2.76 20.22 2.35
C ASP A 81 1.26 20.45 2.09
N MET A 82 0.53 19.42 1.62
CA MET A 82 -0.93 19.43 1.48
C MET A 82 -1.68 19.03 2.77
N GLY A 83 -0.96 18.64 3.83
CA GLY A 83 -1.53 18.25 5.12
C GLY A 83 -1.71 16.76 5.34
N TYR A 84 -1.15 15.89 4.50
CA TYR A 84 -1.12 14.45 4.74
C TYR A 84 0.01 14.08 5.70
N ASP A 85 -0.30 13.36 6.77
CA ASP A 85 0.65 12.91 7.79
C ASP A 85 1.09 11.45 7.62
N GLU A 86 0.37 10.69 6.78
CA GLU A 86 0.69 9.31 6.44
C GLU A 86 0.66 9.11 4.92
N ILE A 87 1.61 8.29 4.43
CA ILE A 87 1.73 7.92 3.01
C ILE A 87 1.89 6.41 2.92
N ASN A 88 1.14 5.80 2.00
CA ASN A 88 1.19 4.37 1.75
C ASN A 88 2.11 4.06 0.56
N ILE A 89 2.92 3.00 0.68
CA ILE A 89 3.75 2.48 -0.43
C ILE A 89 3.01 1.33 -1.11
N ASN A 90 2.94 1.37 -2.45
CA ASN A 90 2.45 0.25 -3.24
C ASN A 90 3.58 -0.74 -3.54
N MET A 91 3.54 -1.90 -2.90
CA MET A 91 4.40 -3.06 -3.17
C MET A 91 3.58 -4.29 -3.59
N GLY A 92 2.34 -4.07 -4.07
CA GLY A 92 1.42 -5.16 -4.37
C GLY A 92 0.82 -5.14 -5.78
N CYS A 93 0.99 -4.08 -6.58
CA CYS A 93 0.42 -4.02 -7.92
C CYS A 93 1.04 -5.09 -8.83
N PRO A 94 0.23 -6.08 -9.34
CA PRO A 94 0.75 -7.19 -10.14
C PRO A 94 0.83 -6.89 -11.64
N SER A 95 0.42 -5.68 -12.06
CA SER A 95 0.38 -5.30 -13.48
C SER A 95 1.74 -5.48 -14.17
N GLY A 96 1.78 -6.19 -15.29
CA GLY A 96 3.02 -6.43 -16.04
C GLY A 96 3.77 -5.14 -16.42
N THR A 97 3.05 -4.05 -16.72
CA THR A 97 3.66 -2.74 -17.05
C THR A 97 4.29 -2.04 -15.84
N VAL A 98 3.89 -2.42 -14.63
CA VAL A 98 4.44 -1.94 -13.36
C VAL A 98 5.63 -2.80 -12.96
N VAL A 99 5.42 -4.12 -12.95
CA VAL A 99 6.39 -5.13 -12.53
C VAL A 99 7.63 -5.12 -13.42
N SER A 100 7.49 -4.98 -14.75
CA SER A 100 8.62 -4.90 -15.69
C SER A 100 9.56 -3.71 -15.42
N LYS A 101 9.13 -2.73 -14.62
CA LYS A 101 9.93 -1.59 -14.17
C LYS A 101 10.45 -1.76 -12.73
N GLY A 102 10.32 -2.94 -12.14
CA GLY A 102 10.68 -3.22 -10.75
C GLY A 102 9.84 -2.47 -9.73
N LYS A 103 8.58 -2.10 -10.06
CA LYS A 103 7.66 -1.36 -9.18
C LYS A 103 6.50 -2.25 -8.72
N GLY A 104 5.74 -1.78 -7.74
CA GLY A 104 4.65 -2.56 -7.18
C GLY A 104 5.16 -3.89 -6.63
N SER A 105 4.51 -5.00 -6.94
CA SER A 105 5.01 -6.33 -6.53
C SER A 105 6.39 -6.67 -7.10
N GLY A 106 6.84 -6.04 -8.18
CA GLY A 106 8.19 -6.20 -8.72
C GLY A 106 9.31 -5.76 -7.76
N MET A 107 9.01 -5.00 -6.72
CA MET A 107 9.97 -4.67 -5.66
C MET A 107 10.28 -5.87 -4.77
N LEU A 108 9.38 -6.85 -4.71
CA LEU A 108 9.51 -8.04 -3.86
C LEU A 108 10.50 -9.06 -4.43
N ALA A 109 10.88 -8.94 -5.71
CA ALA A 109 11.81 -9.85 -6.37
C ALA A 109 13.25 -9.81 -5.82
N ASP A 110 13.62 -8.75 -5.10
CA ASP A 110 14.98 -8.55 -4.59
C ASP A 110 14.91 -7.91 -3.19
N PRO A 111 14.90 -8.73 -2.11
CA PRO A 111 14.85 -8.23 -0.74
C PRO A 111 15.99 -7.28 -0.38
N THR A 112 17.17 -7.42 -0.98
CA THR A 112 18.30 -6.51 -0.72
C THR A 112 18.04 -5.11 -1.29
N LYS A 113 17.51 -5.01 -2.50
CA LYS A 113 17.13 -3.71 -3.08
C LYS A 113 15.94 -3.10 -2.36
N LEU A 114 15.00 -3.94 -1.91
CA LEU A 114 13.87 -3.49 -1.10
C LEU A 114 14.37 -2.88 0.21
N ASP A 115 15.27 -3.55 0.91
CA ASP A 115 15.88 -3.09 2.15
C ASP A 115 16.56 -1.72 1.96
N HIS A 116 17.41 -1.58 0.95
CA HIS A 116 18.08 -0.32 0.64
C HIS A 116 17.10 0.84 0.31
N PHE A 117 16.05 0.56 -0.47
CA PHE A 117 15.00 1.54 -0.75
C PHE A 117 14.31 2.01 0.53
N LEU A 118 13.98 1.08 1.42
CA LEU A 118 13.32 1.38 2.70
C LEU A 118 14.23 2.16 3.63
N GLU A 119 15.50 1.78 3.74
CA GLU A 119 16.50 2.51 4.52
C GLU A 119 16.55 3.99 4.13
N GLU A 120 16.64 4.28 2.82
CA GLU A 120 16.72 5.65 2.32
C GLU A 120 15.46 6.47 2.62
N ILE A 121 14.26 5.90 2.45
CA ILE A 121 13.02 6.66 2.67
C ILE A 121 12.71 6.87 4.15
N PHE A 122 13.03 5.90 5.02
CA PHE A 122 12.86 6.06 6.46
C PHE A 122 13.91 7.00 7.07
N ALA A 123 15.15 6.97 6.57
CA ALA A 123 16.19 7.93 6.97
C ALA A 123 15.82 9.40 6.66
N ALA A 124 14.94 9.62 5.68
CA ALA A 124 14.48 10.97 5.33
C ALA A 124 13.49 11.59 6.33
N ASP A 125 12.87 10.78 7.19
CA ASP A 125 11.97 11.16 8.31
C ASP A 125 10.95 12.25 7.95
N ILE A 126 10.17 12.02 6.87
CA ILE A 126 9.27 13.04 6.33
C ILE A 126 7.87 12.93 6.93
N CYS A 127 7.35 11.71 7.05
CA CYS A 127 5.98 11.42 7.45
C CYS A 127 5.86 9.98 7.97
N LYS A 128 4.71 9.63 8.49
CA LYS A 128 4.35 8.25 8.77
C LYS A 128 4.24 7.47 7.46
N ILE A 129 4.73 6.23 7.46
CA ILE A 129 4.74 5.38 6.28
C ILE A 129 3.99 4.09 6.60
N SER A 130 3.03 3.74 5.75
CA SER A 130 2.42 2.42 5.69
C SER A 130 2.73 1.73 4.36
N VAL A 131 2.51 0.43 4.28
CA VAL A 131 2.78 -0.34 3.07
C VAL A 131 1.62 -1.26 2.71
N LYS A 132 1.35 -1.43 1.40
CA LYS A 132 0.47 -2.47 0.90
C LYS A 132 1.26 -3.43 0.02
N THR A 133 1.34 -4.69 0.44
CA THR A 133 2.18 -5.72 -0.17
C THR A 133 1.41 -6.98 -0.59
N ARG A 134 2.11 -7.87 -1.27
CA ARG A 134 1.76 -9.28 -1.54
C ARG A 134 2.80 -10.20 -0.90
N LEU A 135 2.63 -11.52 -1.05
CA LEU A 135 3.52 -12.53 -0.47
C LEU A 135 4.87 -12.63 -1.18
N GLY A 136 4.94 -12.25 -2.45
CA GLY A 136 6.13 -12.39 -3.28
C GLY A 136 5.79 -12.32 -4.75
N MET A 137 6.71 -12.80 -5.58
CA MET A 137 6.57 -12.83 -7.03
C MET A 137 5.90 -14.12 -7.54
N GLU A 138 6.52 -15.24 -7.29
CA GLU A 138 6.10 -16.53 -7.85
C GLU A 138 5.57 -17.48 -6.77
N PHE A 139 6.23 -17.53 -5.60
CA PHE A 139 5.93 -18.49 -4.55
C PHE A 139 5.65 -17.81 -3.20
N ALA A 140 4.72 -18.37 -2.43
CA ALA A 140 4.38 -17.85 -1.12
C ALA A 140 5.52 -17.99 -0.09
N ASP A 141 6.44 -18.91 -0.30
CA ASP A 141 7.63 -19.12 0.53
C ASP A 141 8.71 -18.02 0.36
N GLU A 142 8.53 -17.09 -0.57
CA GLU A 142 9.31 -15.85 -0.64
C GLU A 142 8.96 -14.87 0.51
N PHE A 143 7.76 -15.02 1.07
CA PHE A 143 7.22 -14.05 2.01
C PHE A 143 7.99 -13.91 3.33
N PRO A 144 8.49 -14.96 3.97
CA PRO A 144 9.31 -14.84 5.18
C PRO A 144 10.50 -13.90 5.04
N ASP A 145 11.23 -13.96 3.93
CA ASP A 145 12.39 -13.08 3.68
C ASP A 145 11.95 -11.63 3.45
N ILE A 146 10.84 -11.42 2.75
CA ILE A 146 10.23 -10.10 2.55
C ILE A 146 9.78 -9.53 3.91
N LEU A 147 9.15 -10.35 4.74
CA LEU A 147 8.68 -9.98 6.06
C LEU A 147 9.84 -9.55 6.96
N ASP A 148 10.97 -10.29 6.92
CA ASP A 148 12.19 -9.93 7.65
C ASP A 148 12.73 -8.55 7.27
N VAL A 149 12.63 -8.17 6.01
CA VAL A 149 13.00 -6.83 5.57
C VAL A 149 12.00 -5.78 6.09
N LEU A 150 10.69 -6.02 5.94
CA LEU A 150 9.68 -5.06 6.36
C LEU A 150 9.73 -4.80 7.87
N MET A 151 9.99 -5.82 8.69
CA MET A 151 10.05 -5.73 10.15
C MET A 151 11.21 -4.88 10.69
N LYS A 152 12.22 -4.56 9.88
CA LYS A 152 13.32 -3.66 10.27
C LYS A 152 12.87 -2.19 10.37
N TYR A 153 11.73 -1.84 9.79
CA TYR A 153 11.31 -0.45 9.63
C TYR A 153 10.02 -0.15 10.39
N PRO A 154 9.88 1.06 10.96
CA PRO A 154 8.73 1.43 11.79
C PRO A 154 7.53 1.83 10.91
N PHE A 155 6.98 0.88 10.15
CA PHE A 155 5.72 1.09 9.46
C PHE A 155 4.59 1.32 10.45
N THR A 156 3.71 2.28 10.18
CA THR A 156 2.47 2.44 10.96
C THR A 156 1.50 1.30 10.70
N GLU A 157 1.48 0.80 9.47
CA GLU A 157 0.59 -0.28 9.08
C GLU A 157 1.17 -1.08 7.91
N VAL A 158 0.99 -2.40 7.95
CA VAL A 158 1.34 -3.32 6.86
C VAL A 158 0.07 -4.02 6.39
N ILE A 159 -0.38 -3.66 5.17
CA ILE A 159 -1.56 -4.25 4.54
C ILE A 159 -1.11 -5.40 3.65
N ILE A 160 -1.51 -6.61 3.98
CA ILE A 160 -1.07 -7.82 3.28
C ILE A 160 -2.21 -8.39 2.44
N HIS A 161 -1.99 -8.52 1.13
CA HIS A 161 -2.80 -9.35 0.26
C HIS A 161 -2.13 -10.73 0.16
N PRO A 162 -2.65 -11.77 0.81
CA PRO A 162 -1.97 -13.06 0.89
C PRO A 162 -2.15 -13.87 -0.40
N ARG A 163 -1.59 -13.35 -1.47
CA ARG A 163 -1.36 -13.93 -2.79
C ARG A 163 -0.02 -13.47 -3.33
N THR A 164 0.58 -14.27 -4.20
CA THR A 164 1.78 -13.84 -4.95
C THR A 164 1.39 -12.89 -6.10
N ARG A 165 2.39 -12.36 -6.79
CA ARG A 165 2.16 -11.58 -8.01
C ARG A 165 1.55 -12.45 -9.11
N GLU A 166 2.01 -13.69 -9.26
CA GLU A 166 1.55 -14.61 -10.32
C GLU A 166 0.08 -15.02 -10.14
N ASP A 167 -0.41 -15.06 -8.91
CA ASP A 167 -1.81 -15.38 -8.64
C ASP A 167 -2.78 -14.30 -9.14
N TYR A 168 -2.33 -13.07 -9.29
CA TYR A 168 -3.19 -11.90 -9.56
C TYR A 168 -4.37 -11.82 -8.58
N TYR A 169 -5.54 -12.32 -8.98
CA TYR A 169 -6.77 -12.42 -8.19
C TYR A 169 -7.38 -13.83 -8.29
N GLY A 170 -6.65 -14.78 -8.86
CA GLY A 170 -7.06 -16.18 -8.98
C GLY A 170 -6.71 -16.99 -7.74
N GLY A 171 -7.21 -18.23 -7.70
CA GLY A 171 -6.98 -19.12 -6.57
C GLY A 171 -7.55 -18.62 -5.25
N SER A 172 -7.22 -19.30 -4.17
CA SER A 172 -7.55 -18.89 -2.79
C SER A 172 -6.42 -18.03 -2.21
N VAL A 173 -6.76 -17.18 -1.23
CA VAL A 173 -5.78 -16.49 -0.39
C VAL A 173 -5.06 -17.48 0.51
N ASP A 174 -3.78 -17.26 0.76
CA ASP A 174 -2.97 -18.08 1.69
C ASP A 174 -3.04 -17.47 3.11
N LEU A 175 -4.04 -17.91 3.87
CA LEU A 175 -4.23 -17.45 5.24
C LEU A 175 -3.10 -17.86 6.17
N ALA A 176 -2.42 -19.00 5.91
CA ALA A 176 -1.30 -19.43 6.74
C ALA A 176 -0.13 -18.45 6.68
N MET A 177 0.12 -17.82 5.53
CA MET A 177 1.12 -16.75 5.41
C MET A 177 0.69 -15.45 6.10
N PHE A 178 -0.61 -15.16 6.16
CA PHE A 178 -1.09 -14.04 6.95
C PHE A 178 -0.96 -14.32 8.45
N ASP A 179 -1.31 -15.53 8.91
CA ASP A 179 -1.15 -15.94 10.30
C ASP A 179 0.34 -15.89 10.73
N LEU A 180 1.26 -16.30 9.87
CA LEU A 180 2.71 -16.15 10.10
C LEU A 180 3.09 -14.67 10.33
N ALA A 181 2.53 -13.76 9.54
CA ALA A 181 2.79 -12.34 9.74
C ALA A 181 2.22 -11.85 11.08
N VAL A 182 1.02 -12.27 11.45
CA VAL A 182 0.39 -11.91 12.74
C VAL A 182 1.25 -12.38 13.91
N GLU A 183 1.72 -13.63 13.88
CA GLU A 183 2.61 -14.18 14.90
C GLU A 183 3.90 -13.37 15.03
N ARG A 184 4.58 -13.12 13.92
CA ARG A 184 5.88 -12.45 13.93
C ARG A 184 5.81 -10.97 14.28
N TYR A 185 4.84 -10.24 13.72
CA TYR A 185 4.66 -8.81 14.01
C TYR A 185 4.14 -8.57 15.42
N GLY A 186 3.18 -9.38 15.88
CA GLY A 186 2.58 -9.21 17.21
C GLY A 186 3.57 -9.30 18.36
N GLU A 187 4.68 -10.02 18.17
CA GLU A 187 5.73 -10.19 19.17
C GLU A 187 6.83 -9.13 19.11
N GLN A 188 7.03 -8.46 17.97
CA GLN A 188 8.26 -7.70 17.72
C GLN A 188 8.05 -6.24 17.30
N THR A 189 6.85 -5.83 16.91
CA THR A 189 6.62 -4.49 16.37
C THR A 189 5.33 -3.85 16.90
N GLU A 190 5.26 -2.51 16.83
CA GLU A 190 4.04 -1.73 17.10
C GLU A 190 3.20 -1.50 15.84
N SER A 191 3.62 -2.05 14.69
CA SER A 191 2.90 -1.89 13.42
C SER A 191 1.56 -2.61 13.45
N VAL A 192 0.53 -1.97 12.91
CA VAL A 192 -0.78 -2.59 12.72
C VAL A 192 -0.75 -3.49 11.48
N LEU A 193 -1.20 -4.73 11.60
CA LEU A 193 -1.43 -5.59 10.44
C LEU A 193 -2.86 -5.45 9.94
N CYS A 194 -3.01 -5.36 8.62
CA CYS A 194 -4.30 -5.30 7.96
C CYS A 194 -4.39 -6.38 6.88
N TYR A 195 -5.43 -7.20 6.98
CA TYR A 195 -5.74 -8.20 5.95
C TYR A 195 -6.41 -7.55 4.74
N ASN A 196 -6.03 -7.96 3.55
CA ASN A 196 -6.69 -7.57 2.31
C ASN A 196 -6.82 -8.75 1.36
N GLY A 197 -8.05 -9.19 1.08
CA GLY A 197 -8.34 -10.24 0.09
C GLY A 197 -9.70 -10.85 0.32
N ASP A 198 -10.47 -11.04 -0.77
CA ASP A 198 -11.72 -11.82 -0.84
C ASP A 198 -12.75 -11.61 0.29
N ILE A 199 -12.83 -10.41 0.87
CA ILE A 199 -13.89 -10.06 1.81
C ILE A 199 -15.13 -9.71 0.98
N THR A 200 -16.04 -10.66 0.82
CA THR A 200 -17.22 -10.51 -0.04
C THR A 200 -18.51 -10.23 0.73
N ASP A 201 -18.51 -10.51 2.03
CA ASP A 201 -19.69 -10.31 2.89
C ASP A 201 -19.28 -10.10 4.37
N ALA A 202 -20.29 -9.86 5.20
CA ALA A 202 -20.10 -9.63 6.63
C ALA A 202 -19.64 -10.89 7.39
N ALA A 203 -19.88 -12.08 6.88
CA ALA A 203 -19.42 -13.32 7.50
C ALA A 203 -17.92 -13.50 7.25
N GLY A 204 -17.46 -13.28 6.01
CA GLY A 204 -16.04 -13.26 5.66
C GLY A 204 -15.26 -12.25 6.49
N TYR A 205 -15.81 -11.05 6.70
CA TYR A 205 -15.17 -10.02 7.54
C TYR A 205 -15.02 -10.43 9.02
N LYS A 206 -15.95 -11.24 9.56
CA LYS A 206 -15.89 -11.66 10.95
C LYS A 206 -14.96 -12.85 11.20
N ASN A 207 -14.59 -13.56 10.14
CA ASN A 207 -13.76 -14.75 10.23
C ASN A 207 -12.25 -14.47 10.04
N ILE A 208 -11.90 -13.23 9.80
CA ILE A 208 -10.55 -12.68 9.75
C ILE A 208 -10.33 -11.82 10.99
#